data_7847e7cc919a21aa31087d8cd3264a08
#
_entry.id   7847e7cc919a21aa31087d8cd3264a08
#
_cell.length_a   1.000
_cell.length_b   1.000
_cell.length_c   1.000
_cell.angle_alpha   90.00
_cell.angle_beta   90.00
_cell.angle_gamma   90.00
#
_symmetry.space_group_name_H-M   'P 1'
#
loop_
_entity.id
_entity.type
_entity.pdbx_description
1 polymer ?
#
loop_
_entity_poly.entity_id
_entity_poly.type
_entity_poly.pdbx_seq_one_letter_code
_entity_poly.pdbx_strand_id
1 'polypeptide(L)'
;MLESLKQQIIAADTVPIAILLIVMTAICLISLYGIFRNLHRYQIVKDTPTSRIVSAHQGYVELEGRGHLMQGTPIVSPLSKMQCLWYSYKIERRVKGDRDLSPLRTDWEKVDSGISDNLFLLEDATGMCVVDPEGATIKPSFSKTWTGPTQYPQTGKLGSGSSLLSAGNYRYTEKRIGVGDEL
;
A
#
# COMPACT_ATOMS: atom_id res chain seq x y z
N MET A 1 50.98 -10.56 -3.06
CA MET A 1 49.66 -9.94 -2.91
C MET A 1 49.12 -10.04 -1.47
N LEU A 2 49.10 -11.21 -0.81
CA LEU A 2 48.69 -11.36 0.58
C LEU A 2 49.61 -10.67 1.60
N GLU A 3 50.92 -10.65 1.39
CA GLU A 3 51.90 -9.99 2.26
C GLU A 3 51.79 -8.45 2.20
N SER A 4 51.51 -7.88 1.03
CA SER A 4 51.28 -6.44 0.89
C SER A 4 50.00 -5.96 1.56
N LEU A 5 48.93 -6.78 1.52
CA LEU A 5 47.68 -6.51 2.25
C LEU A 5 47.88 -6.59 3.77
N LYS A 6 48.66 -7.56 4.26
CA LYS A 6 49.03 -7.65 5.68
C LYS A 6 49.78 -6.42 6.18
N GLN A 7 50.79 -5.95 5.43
CA GLN A 7 51.55 -4.75 5.79
C GLN A 7 50.67 -3.47 5.79
N GLN A 8 49.72 -3.34 4.86
CA GLN A 8 48.79 -2.23 4.82
C GLN A 8 47.81 -2.24 6.02
N ILE A 9 47.36 -3.44 6.43
CA ILE A 9 46.46 -3.57 7.61
C ILE A 9 47.21 -3.27 8.91
N ILE A 10 48.49 -3.68 9.04
CA ILE A 10 49.28 -3.43 10.22
C ILE A 10 49.70 -1.94 10.34
N ALA A 11 49.86 -1.24 9.21
CA ALA A 11 50.18 0.18 9.16
C ALA A 11 48.97 1.11 9.28
N ALA A 12 47.73 0.59 9.17
CA ALA A 12 46.52 1.38 9.31
C ALA A 12 46.25 1.72 10.78
N ASP A 13 45.87 2.98 11.01
CA ASP A 13 45.42 3.43 12.32
C ASP A 13 44.29 2.54 12.85
N THR A 14 44.44 2.04 14.08
CA THR A 14 43.48 1.11 14.70
C THR A 14 42.07 1.76 14.86
N VAL A 15 42.02 3.06 15.04
CA VAL A 15 40.79 3.82 15.30
C VAL A 15 39.79 3.74 14.14
N PRO A 16 40.14 4.05 12.86
CA PRO A 16 39.19 3.96 11.76
C PRO A 16 38.72 2.52 11.50
N ILE A 17 39.57 1.53 11.72
CA ILE A 17 39.18 0.12 11.59
C ILE A 17 38.16 -0.28 12.67
N ALA A 18 38.37 0.15 13.91
CA ALA A 18 37.44 -0.08 15.00
C ALA A 18 36.06 0.56 14.74
N ILE A 19 36.06 1.81 14.25
CA ILE A 19 34.82 2.52 13.87
C ILE A 19 34.08 1.75 12.75
N LEU A 20 34.82 1.31 11.72
CA LEU A 20 34.23 0.55 10.61
C LEU A 20 33.58 -0.75 11.11
N LEU A 21 34.25 -1.50 11.98
CA LEU A 21 33.70 -2.73 12.56
C LEU A 21 32.45 -2.48 13.40
N ILE A 22 32.42 -1.42 14.20
CA ILE A 22 31.25 -1.04 15.00
C ILE A 22 30.06 -0.71 14.07
N VAL A 23 30.29 0.08 13.03
CA VAL A 23 29.23 0.45 12.06
C VAL A 23 28.70 -0.79 11.34
N MET A 24 29.58 -1.67 10.87
CA MET A 24 29.18 -2.92 10.20
C MET A 24 28.38 -3.82 11.12
N THR A 25 28.80 -3.95 12.38
CA THR A 25 28.07 -4.74 13.40
C THR A 25 26.69 -4.14 13.67
N ALA A 26 26.58 -2.83 13.79
CA ALA A 26 25.30 -2.15 13.98
C ALA A 26 24.35 -2.38 12.81
N ILE A 27 24.83 -2.29 11.55
CA ILE A 27 24.06 -2.57 10.35
C ILE A 27 23.56 -4.02 10.33
N CYS A 28 24.43 -4.98 10.66
CA CYS A 28 24.06 -6.40 10.76
C CYS A 28 22.97 -6.64 11.80
N LEU A 29 23.07 -6.04 12.98
CA LEU A 29 22.06 -6.19 14.03
C LEU A 29 20.71 -5.59 13.64
N ILE A 30 20.70 -4.40 13.01
CA ILE A 30 19.47 -3.76 12.52
C ILE A 30 18.81 -4.61 11.43
N SER A 31 19.61 -5.14 10.49
CA SER A 31 19.12 -6.02 9.43
C SER A 31 18.53 -7.32 9.99
N LEU A 32 19.19 -7.93 10.94
CA LEU A 32 18.73 -9.14 11.62
C LEU A 32 17.42 -8.90 12.36
N TYR A 33 17.32 -7.80 13.12
CA TYR A 33 16.08 -7.39 13.77
C TYR A 33 14.94 -7.20 12.77
N GLY A 34 15.19 -6.55 11.63
CA GLY A 34 14.20 -6.36 10.57
C GLY A 34 13.70 -7.69 9.98
N ILE A 35 14.61 -8.65 9.77
CA ILE A 35 14.26 -9.99 9.29
C ILE A 35 13.37 -10.72 10.30
N PHE A 36 13.77 -10.78 11.57
CA PHE A 36 12.99 -11.46 12.62
C PHE A 36 11.59 -10.85 12.79
N ARG A 37 11.49 -9.53 12.78
CA ARG A 37 10.20 -8.84 12.88
C ARG A 37 9.27 -9.18 11.72
N ASN A 38 9.79 -9.23 10.49
CA ASN A 38 9.00 -9.57 9.31
C ASN A 38 8.64 -11.06 9.27
N LEU A 39 9.55 -11.96 9.63
CA LEU A 39 9.29 -13.39 9.69
C LEU A 39 8.21 -13.73 10.72
N HIS A 40 8.24 -13.11 11.89
CA HIS A 40 7.21 -13.34 12.92
C HIS A 40 5.81 -12.97 12.41
N ARG A 41 5.68 -11.81 11.74
CA ARG A 41 4.40 -11.42 11.11
C ARG A 41 3.96 -12.39 10.02
N TYR A 42 4.90 -12.86 9.20
CA TYR A 42 4.61 -13.80 8.11
C TYR A 42 4.12 -15.16 8.63
N GLN A 43 4.72 -15.68 9.70
CA GLN A 43 4.34 -16.95 10.30
C GLN A 43 2.93 -16.90 10.89
N ILE A 44 2.56 -15.81 11.59
CA ILE A 44 1.20 -15.66 12.14
C ILE A 44 0.15 -15.74 11.03
N VAL A 45 0.37 -15.10 9.90
CA VAL A 45 -0.59 -15.12 8.77
C VAL A 45 -0.62 -16.47 8.07
N LYS A 46 0.53 -17.13 7.89
CA LYS A 46 0.61 -18.37 7.13
C LYS A 46 0.08 -19.60 7.88
N ASP A 47 0.26 -19.61 9.21
CA ASP A 47 -0.09 -20.76 10.04
C ASP A 47 -1.54 -20.69 10.59
N THR A 48 -2.30 -19.63 10.23
CA THR A 48 -3.71 -19.50 10.62
C THR A 48 -4.56 -20.29 9.63
N PRO A 49 -5.26 -21.36 10.07
CA PRO A 49 -6.14 -22.11 9.20
C PRO A 49 -7.38 -21.30 8.85
N THR A 50 -7.83 -21.37 7.60
CA THR A 50 -9.08 -20.77 7.17
C THR A 50 -10.25 -21.37 7.97
N SER A 51 -11.00 -20.52 8.62
CA SER A 51 -12.14 -20.88 9.46
C SER A 51 -13.46 -20.51 8.79
N ARG A 52 -14.52 -21.21 9.15
CA ARG A 52 -15.87 -20.83 8.75
C ARG A 52 -16.42 -19.77 9.69
N ILE A 53 -17.21 -18.83 9.19
CA ILE A 53 -17.75 -17.72 9.97
C ILE A 53 -18.50 -18.23 11.22
N VAL A 54 -19.32 -19.27 11.08
CA VAL A 54 -20.10 -19.82 12.19
C VAL A 54 -19.25 -20.43 13.31
N SER A 55 -18.05 -20.88 13.01
CA SER A 55 -17.13 -21.53 13.95
C SER A 55 -15.88 -20.70 14.26
N ALA A 56 -15.84 -19.46 13.80
CA ALA A 56 -14.73 -18.57 14.07
C ALA A 56 -14.60 -18.31 15.58
N HIS A 57 -13.42 -18.60 16.12
CA HIS A 57 -13.11 -18.37 17.52
C HIS A 57 -12.56 -16.96 17.75
N GLN A 58 -12.57 -16.52 18.98
CA GLN A 58 -12.01 -15.24 19.35
C GLN A 58 -10.47 -15.26 19.18
N GLY A 59 -9.92 -14.26 18.51
CA GLY A 59 -8.48 -14.11 18.25
C GLY A 59 -8.16 -13.96 16.77
N TYR A 60 -6.97 -14.40 16.37
CA TYR A 60 -6.56 -14.38 14.97
C TYR A 60 -7.20 -15.53 14.21
N VAL A 61 -8.01 -15.19 13.22
CA VAL A 61 -8.68 -16.16 12.33
C VAL A 61 -8.51 -15.68 10.88
N GLU A 62 -8.43 -16.61 9.95
CA GLU A 62 -8.54 -16.35 8.53
C GLU A 62 -9.95 -16.74 8.08
N LEU A 63 -10.63 -15.81 7.43
CA LEU A 63 -11.97 -16.00 6.89
C LEU A 63 -11.93 -15.72 5.39
N GLU A 64 -12.60 -16.56 4.62
CA GLU A 64 -12.80 -16.38 3.19
C GLU A 64 -14.28 -16.30 2.88
N GLY A 65 -14.65 -15.39 1.98
CA GLY A 65 -16.05 -15.22 1.61
C GLY A 65 -16.26 -14.13 0.57
N ARG A 66 -17.51 -13.81 0.33
CA ARG A 66 -17.90 -12.71 -0.58
C ARG A 66 -18.27 -11.47 0.19
N GLY A 67 -17.78 -10.34 -0.31
CA GLY A 67 -18.07 -9.06 0.30
C GLY A 67 -19.42 -8.50 -0.11
N HIS A 68 -20.23 -8.04 0.85
CA HIS A 68 -21.53 -7.43 0.65
C HIS A 68 -21.64 -6.08 1.34
N LEU A 69 -22.44 -5.18 0.79
CA LEU A 69 -22.76 -3.92 1.44
C LEU A 69 -23.70 -4.16 2.64
N MET A 70 -23.49 -3.38 3.70
CA MET A 70 -24.48 -3.29 4.76
C MET A 70 -25.77 -2.62 4.28
N GLN A 71 -26.89 -2.89 4.95
CA GLN A 71 -28.13 -2.17 4.70
C GLN A 71 -27.95 -0.68 5.04
N GLY A 72 -28.35 0.20 4.12
CA GLY A 72 -28.25 1.65 4.29
C GLY A 72 -27.69 2.35 3.08
N THR A 73 -27.00 3.47 3.31
CA THR A 73 -26.39 4.24 2.22
C THR A 73 -25.21 3.47 1.61
N PRO A 74 -25.21 3.21 0.30
CA PRO A 74 -24.13 2.47 -0.33
C PRO A 74 -22.81 3.26 -0.29
N ILE A 75 -21.72 2.55 -0.10
CA ILE A 75 -20.37 3.11 -0.18
C ILE A 75 -20.06 3.38 -1.66
N VAL A 76 -19.76 4.62 -1.99
CA VAL A 76 -19.49 5.06 -3.36
C VAL A 76 -18.14 5.75 -3.42
N SER A 77 -17.26 5.28 -4.31
CA SER A 77 -15.97 5.94 -4.50
C SER A 77 -16.11 7.36 -5.02
N PRO A 78 -15.39 8.34 -4.44
CA PRO A 78 -15.48 9.74 -4.85
C PRO A 78 -15.05 10.03 -6.28
N LEU A 79 -14.10 9.26 -6.84
CA LEU A 79 -13.54 9.54 -8.16
C LEU A 79 -14.33 8.87 -9.28
N SER A 80 -14.59 7.56 -9.18
CA SER A 80 -15.31 6.81 -10.21
C SER A 80 -16.81 6.82 -10.06
N LYS A 81 -17.34 7.22 -8.90
CA LYS A 81 -18.77 7.14 -8.55
C LYS A 81 -19.34 5.73 -8.60
N MET A 82 -18.51 4.71 -8.47
CA MET A 82 -18.92 3.31 -8.45
C MET A 82 -19.13 2.83 -7.02
N GLN A 83 -20.14 1.97 -6.83
CA GLN A 83 -20.36 1.28 -5.58
C GLN A 83 -19.21 0.31 -5.30
N CYS A 84 -18.79 0.24 -4.05
CA CYS A 84 -17.70 -0.60 -3.59
C CYS A 84 -17.86 -0.91 -2.10
N LEU A 85 -17.12 -1.89 -1.61
CA LEU A 85 -17.05 -2.21 -0.18
C LEU A 85 -16.06 -1.31 0.54
N TRP A 86 -14.98 -0.98 -0.15
CA TRP A 86 -13.93 -0.14 0.35
C TRP A 86 -13.27 0.64 -0.80
N TYR A 87 -12.83 1.85 -0.52
CA TYR A 87 -12.03 2.64 -1.47
C TYR A 87 -10.90 3.38 -0.78
N SER A 88 -9.88 3.66 -1.56
CA SER A 88 -8.84 4.65 -1.24
C SER A 88 -8.54 5.45 -2.49
N TYR A 89 -8.43 6.76 -2.36
CA TYR A 89 -8.08 7.61 -3.48
C TYR A 89 -6.99 8.60 -3.11
N LYS A 90 -6.27 9.04 -4.16
CA LYS A 90 -5.27 10.10 -4.09
C LYS A 90 -5.37 10.97 -5.35
N ILE A 91 -5.36 12.29 -5.14
CA ILE A 91 -5.32 13.31 -6.20
C ILE A 91 -4.02 14.06 -6.06
N GLU A 92 -3.27 14.14 -7.15
CA GLU A 92 -2.00 14.84 -7.22
C GLU A 92 -2.05 15.87 -8.36
N ARG A 93 -1.48 17.05 -8.12
CA ARG A 93 -1.35 18.11 -9.11
C ARG A 93 0.07 18.17 -9.65
N ARG A 94 0.19 18.39 -10.94
CA ARG A 94 1.48 18.61 -11.59
C ARG A 94 2.02 19.98 -11.20
N VAL A 95 3.23 20.00 -10.61
CA VAL A 95 3.98 21.22 -10.29
C VAL A 95 5.25 21.26 -11.09
N LYS A 96 5.70 22.47 -11.44
CA LYS A 96 7.02 22.62 -12.07
C LYS A 96 8.06 22.33 -11.00
N GLY A 97 8.91 21.34 -11.27
CA GLY A 97 10.06 21.04 -10.42
C GLY A 97 11.01 22.24 -10.33
N ASP A 98 11.78 22.28 -9.27
CA ASP A 98 12.77 23.32 -9.05
C ASP A 98 13.79 23.34 -10.23
N ARG A 99 13.97 24.51 -10.84
CA ARG A 99 14.77 24.68 -12.07
C ARG A 99 16.26 24.36 -11.87
N ASP A 100 16.72 24.34 -10.61
CA ASP A 100 18.14 24.16 -10.30
C ASP A 100 18.64 22.72 -10.40
N LEU A 101 17.74 21.71 -10.32
CA LEU A 101 18.14 20.30 -10.33
C LEU A 101 17.86 19.57 -11.64
N SER A 102 16.83 19.93 -12.39
CA SER A 102 16.57 19.42 -13.74
C SER A 102 15.37 20.13 -14.38
N PRO A 103 15.53 20.80 -15.53
CA PRO A 103 14.46 21.55 -16.20
C PRO A 103 13.32 20.65 -16.76
N LEU A 104 13.51 19.34 -16.81
CA LEU A 104 12.55 18.35 -17.32
C LEU A 104 11.84 17.57 -16.23
N ARG A 105 12.19 17.77 -14.94
CA ARG A 105 11.56 17.05 -13.84
C ARG A 105 10.19 17.62 -13.56
N THR A 106 9.19 16.79 -13.69
CA THR A 106 7.83 17.08 -13.27
C THR A 106 7.60 16.46 -11.91
N ASP A 107 7.32 17.27 -10.92
CA ASP A 107 6.96 16.79 -9.60
C ASP A 107 5.44 16.78 -9.44
N TRP A 108 4.95 15.86 -8.59
CA TRP A 108 3.54 15.70 -8.29
C TRP A 108 3.30 16.04 -6.82
N GLU A 109 2.48 17.04 -6.59
CA GLU A 109 2.07 17.46 -5.25
C GLU A 109 0.72 16.85 -4.90
N LYS A 110 0.62 16.23 -3.72
CA LYS A 110 -0.63 15.67 -3.23
C LYS A 110 -1.59 16.81 -2.87
N VAL A 111 -2.76 16.85 -3.51
CA VAL A 111 -3.82 17.84 -3.30
C VAL A 111 -4.89 17.30 -2.37
N ASP A 112 -5.28 16.03 -2.56
CA ASP A 112 -6.34 15.41 -1.78
C ASP A 112 -6.16 13.90 -1.72
N SER A 113 -6.67 13.28 -0.66
CA SER A 113 -6.69 11.82 -0.50
C SER A 113 -7.72 11.42 0.55
N GLY A 114 -8.30 10.24 0.38
CA GLY A 114 -9.21 9.70 1.38
C GLY A 114 -9.26 8.17 1.31
N ILE A 115 -9.73 7.60 2.40
CA ILE A 115 -9.94 6.17 2.58
C ILE A 115 -11.33 6.01 3.19
N SER A 116 -12.10 5.01 2.75
CA SER A 116 -13.35 4.68 3.42
C SER A 116 -13.07 3.85 4.67
N ASP A 117 -13.77 4.17 5.74
CA ASP A 117 -13.77 3.49 7.04
C ASP A 117 -15.11 2.78 7.31
N ASN A 118 -15.96 2.69 6.28
CA ASN A 118 -17.28 2.10 6.43
C ASN A 118 -17.19 0.58 6.58
N LEU A 119 -18.01 0.07 7.49
CA LEU A 119 -18.19 -1.37 7.70
C LEU A 119 -18.82 -2.02 6.48
N PHE A 120 -18.46 -3.27 6.22
CA PHE A 120 -19.11 -4.11 5.21
C PHE A 120 -19.30 -5.54 5.74
N LEU A 121 -20.00 -6.36 4.99
CA LEU A 121 -20.27 -7.74 5.36
C LEU A 121 -19.38 -8.70 4.56
N LEU A 122 -18.92 -9.74 5.22
CA LEU A 122 -18.32 -10.91 4.61
C LEU A 122 -19.27 -12.09 4.81
N GLU A 123 -19.62 -12.78 3.73
CA GLU A 123 -20.53 -13.93 3.71
C GLU A 123 -19.78 -15.16 3.21
N ASP A 124 -19.89 -16.26 3.95
CA ASP A 124 -19.48 -17.59 3.52
C ASP A 124 -20.70 -18.53 3.45
N ALA A 125 -20.47 -19.81 3.17
CA ALA A 125 -21.53 -20.83 3.13
C ALA A 125 -22.22 -21.07 4.49
N THR A 126 -21.70 -20.53 5.59
CA THR A 126 -22.14 -20.81 6.96
C THR A 126 -22.76 -19.61 7.65
N GLY A 127 -22.53 -18.40 7.17
CA GLY A 127 -23.08 -17.19 7.78
C GLY A 127 -22.47 -15.90 7.26
N MET A 128 -22.74 -14.80 7.97
CA MET A 128 -22.22 -13.48 7.69
C MET A 128 -21.54 -12.90 8.91
N CYS A 129 -20.47 -12.14 8.69
CA CYS A 129 -19.84 -11.32 9.72
C CYS A 129 -19.61 -9.90 9.23
N VAL A 130 -19.49 -8.97 10.19
CA VAL A 130 -19.17 -7.57 9.91
C VAL A 130 -17.65 -7.42 9.87
N VAL A 131 -17.16 -6.77 8.84
CA VAL A 131 -15.73 -6.44 8.68
C VAL A 131 -15.54 -4.95 8.87
N ASP A 132 -14.63 -4.59 9.77
CA ASP A 132 -14.17 -3.24 10.00
C ASP A 132 -12.81 -3.06 9.32
N PRO A 133 -12.71 -2.21 8.29
CA PRO A 133 -11.46 -1.98 7.59
C PRO A 133 -10.52 -0.98 8.29
N GLU A 134 -10.93 -0.37 9.42
CA GLU A 134 -10.12 0.63 10.12
C GLU A 134 -8.78 0.01 10.58
N GLY A 135 -7.68 0.67 10.22
CA GLY A 135 -6.32 0.21 10.55
C GLY A 135 -5.85 -1.05 9.82
N ALA A 136 -6.68 -1.63 8.93
CA ALA A 136 -6.35 -2.84 8.20
C ALA A 136 -5.33 -2.59 7.08
N THR A 137 -4.52 -3.61 6.79
CA THR A 137 -3.72 -3.64 5.56
C THR A 137 -4.55 -4.26 4.45
N ILE A 138 -4.96 -3.44 3.48
CA ILE A 138 -5.90 -3.85 2.44
C ILE A 138 -5.18 -4.10 1.12
N LYS A 139 -5.44 -5.26 0.52
CA LYS A 139 -5.05 -5.59 -0.86
C LYS A 139 -6.27 -5.34 -1.77
N PRO A 140 -6.31 -4.26 -2.54
CA PRO A 140 -7.46 -3.93 -3.36
C PRO A 140 -7.59 -4.90 -4.55
N SER A 141 -8.81 -5.26 -4.90
CA SER A 141 -9.12 -6.02 -6.12
C SER A 141 -8.98 -5.18 -7.40
N PHE A 142 -9.16 -3.87 -7.26
CA PHE A 142 -9.04 -2.92 -8.35
C PHE A 142 -8.10 -1.77 -7.97
N SER A 143 -7.17 -1.44 -8.88
CA SER A 143 -6.30 -0.27 -8.76
C SER A 143 -6.11 0.38 -10.12
N LYS A 144 -6.40 1.68 -10.23
CA LYS A 144 -6.25 2.44 -11.48
C LYS A 144 -5.67 3.82 -11.21
N THR A 145 -4.78 4.24 -12.11
CA THR A 145 -4.24 5.60 -12.14
C THR A 145 -4.53 6.21 -13.52
N TRP A 146 -5.03 7.45 -13.54
CA TRP A 146 -5.28 8.19 -14.77
C TRP A 146 -5.02 9.68 -14.55
N THR A 147 -5.05 10.47 -15.64
CA THR A 147 -4.80 11.92 -15.58
C THR A 147 -6.02 12.67 -16.14
N GLY A 148 -6.16 13.92 -15.70
CA GLY A 148 -7.24 14.79 -16.16
C GLY A 148 -6.96 16.28 -15.96
N PRO A 149 -7.79 17.14 -16.53
CA PRO A 149 -7.59 18.60 -16.52
C PRO A 149 -8.06 19.28 -15.22
N THR A 150 -8.97 18.66 -14.47
CA THR A 150 -9.64 19.23 -13.29
C THR A 150 -9.23 18.54 -12.01
N GLN A 151 -9.40 19.18 -10.86
CA GLN A 151 -9.07 18.58 -9.55
C GLN A 151 -9.88 17.30 -9.28
N TYR A 152 -11.16 17.29 -9.63
CA TYR A 152 -12.01 16.10 -9.55
C TYR A 152 -12.47 15.69 -10.94
N PRO A 153 -12.43 14.38 -11.27
CA PRO A 153 -12.91 13.91 -12.56
C PRO A 153 -14.41 14.20 -12.71
N GLN A 154 -14.79 14.83 -13.81
CA GLN A 154 -16.20 15.04 -14.12
C GLN A 154 -16.82 13.72 -14.56
N THR A 155 -17.80 13.26 -13.77
CA THR A 155 -18.74 12.17 -14.02
C THR A 155 -18.21 10.92 -14.75
N GLY A 156 -18.02 9.83 -13.99
CA GLY A 156 -18.15 8.43 -14.45
C GLY A 156 -17.29 7.93 -15.61
N LYS A 157 -16.67 8.78 -16.35
CA LYS A 157 -15.73 8.39 -17.40
C LYS A 157 -14.37 8.09 -16.75
N LEU A 158 -14.20 6.87 -16.28
CA LEU A 158 -12.87 6.29 -16.20
C LEU A 158 -12.24 6.53 -17.57
N GLY A 159 -11.29 7.47 -17.67
CA GLY A 159 -10.66 7.81 -18.93
C GLY A 159 -10.33 6.58 -19.75
N SER A 160 -11.22 6.25 -20.67
CA SER A 160 -10.96 5.32 -21.75
C SER A 160 -10.12 6.09 -22.75
N GLY A 161 -8.83 5.91 -22.64
CA GLY A 161 -7.90 6.47 -23.58
C GLY A 161 -6.65 6.97 -22.88
N SER A 162 -5.59 6.22 -23.02
CA SER A 162 -4.23 6.73 -23.03
C SER A 162 -4.09 7.71 -24.20
N SER A 163 -4.76 8.85 -24.14
CA SER A 163 -4.42 9.96 -25.02
C SER A 163 -3.10 10.51 -24.52
N LEU A 164 -2.03 10.12 -25.18
CA LEU A 164 -0.67 10.67 -25.03
C LEU A 164 -0.64 12.21 -25.23
N LEU A 165 -1.75 12.82 -25.58
CA LEU A 165 -1.91 14.25 -25.86
C LEU A 165 -2.72 15.01 -24.81
N SER A 166 -3.38 14.37 -23.87
CA SER A 166 -4.03 15.04 -22.75
C SER A 166 -3.01 15.20 -21.62
N ALA A 167 -2.21 16.23 -21.66
CA ALA A 167 -1.40 16.68 -20.52
C ALA A 167 -2.32 17.16 -19.40
N GLY A 168 -2.92 16.22 -18.67
CA GLY A 168 -3.73 16.53 -17.51
C GLY A 168 -2.86 17.10 -16.39
N ASN A 169 -3.32 18.20 -15.80
CA ASN A 169 -2.64 18.84 -14.68
C ASN A 169 -2.81 18.05 -13.38
N TYR A 170 -3.70 17.06 -13.37
CA TYR A 170 -4.00 16.23 -12.19
C TYR A 170 -3.83 14.77 -12.51
N ARG A 171 -3.33 14.02 -11.54
CA ARG A 171 -3.23 12.57 -11.53
C ARG A 171 -4.09 12.02 -10.41
N TYR A 172 -4.94 11.08 -10.76
CA TYR A 172 -5.83 10.40 -9.82
C TYR A 172 -5.38 8.96 -9.68
N THR A 173 -5.33 8.48 -8.46
CA THR A 173 -5.12 7.06 -8.15
C THR A 173 -6.32 6.60 -7.32
N GLU A 174 -6.99 5.56 -7.76
CA GLU A 174 -8.11 4.94 -7.06
C GLU A 174 -7.85 3.46 -6.87
N LYS A 175 -8.15 2.99 -5.67
CA LYS A 175 -8.09 1.59 -5.28
C LYS A 175 -9.44 1.23 -4.68
N ARG A 176 -9.99 0.05 -5.01
CA ARG A 176 -11.30 -0.38 -4.54
C ARG A 176 -11.33 -1.88 -4.28
N ILE A 177 -12.27 -2.28 -3.41
CA ILE A 177 -12.80 -3.63 -3.32
C ILE A 177 -14.23 -3.57 -3.86
N GLY A 178 -14.56 -4.37 -4.85
CA GLY A 178 -15.88 -4.44 -5.47
C GLY A 178 -16.91 -5.14 -4.58
N VAL A 179 -18.19 -4.89 -4.85
CA VAL A 179 -19.27 -5.66 -4.24
C VAL A 179 -19.30 -7.04 -4.88
N GLY A 180 -19.32 -8.09 -4.05
CA GLY A 180 -19.28 -9.48 -4.51
C GLY A 180 -17.88 -10.04 -4.80
N ASP A 181 -16.83 -9.26 -4.57
CA ASP A 181 -15.45 -9.75 -4.66
C ASP A 181 -15.22 -10.83 -3.61
N GLU A 182 -14.40 -11.81 -3.95
CA GLU A 182 -13.87 -12.80 -3.00
C GLU A 182 -12.75 -12.15 -2.17
N LEU A 183 -12.86 -12.30 -0.88
CA LEU A 183 -12.00 -11.69 0.14
C LEU A 183 -11.40 -12.76 1.05
#